data_1797d3a3f92814e96af0a3ec2ed95b72
#
_entry.id   1797d3a3f92814e96af0a3ec2ed95b72
#
_cell.length_a   1.000
_cell.length_b   1.000
_cell.length_c   1.000
_cell.angle_alpha   90.00
_cell.angle_beta   90.00
_cell.angle_gamma   90.00
#
_symmetry.space_group_name_H-M   'P 1'
#
loop_
_entity.id
_entity.type
_entity.pdbx_description
1 polymer ?
#
loop_
_entity_poly.entity_id
_entity_poly.type
_entity_poly.pdbx_seq_one_letter_code
_entity_poly.pdbx_strand_id
1 'polypeptide(L)'
;MQRKPRKNLTRPRKKTAKTRNLRRDGKQLKSNLETYCYDQLKEFDIDFVYEGETFIIQDGFRYPGIYYKSTKGKDFMMNATGNAVLQVKYTPDFVSHKDKFIIETKGYVPSQHTFPIRWKMFLKYLVDNGMDDYMLFIPKNKKQVDETIQTICRELKKSK
;
A
#
# COMPACT_ATOMS: atom_id res chain seq x y z
N MET A 1 -45.42 29.75 25.40
CA MET A 1 -45.04 28.75 24.37
C MET A 1 -43.81 27.97 24.84
N GLN A 2 -44.01 26.73 25.27
CA GLN A 2 -42.89 25.87 25.74
C GLN A 2 -42.35 25.08 24.57
N ARG A 3 -41.03 25.18 24.28
CA ARG A 3 -40.33 24.40 23.24
C ARG A 3 -40.07 22.99 23.75
N LYS A 4 -40.60 21.97 23.04
CA LYS A 4 -40.34 20.56 23.31
C LYS A 4 -38.85 20.20 23.02
N PRO A 5 -38.21 19.36 23.86
CA PRO A 5 -36.81 18.98 23.64
C PRO A 5 -36.70 18.07 22.40
N ARG A 6 -35.70 18.35 21.55
CA ARG A 6 -35.36 17.49 20.39
C ARG A 6 -34.75 16.19 20.87
N LYS A 7 -35.38 15.04 20.56
CA LYS A 7 -34.81 13.73 20.78
C LYS A 7 -33.59 13.55 19.85
N ASN A 8 -32.41 13.38 20.45
CA ASN A 8 -31.20 12.96 19.72
C ASN A 8 -31.40 11.53 19.20
N LEU A 9 -31.69 11.39 17.91
CA LEU A 9 -31.63 10.10 17.24
C LEU A 9 -30.15 9.72 17.06
N THR A 10 -29.64 8.90 17.95
CA THR A 10 -28.36 8.21 17.75
C THR A 10 -28.50 7.24 16.59
N ARG A 11 -27.81 7.50 15.47
CA ARG A 11 -27.73 6.57 14.34
C ARG A 11 -27.16 5.24 14.85
N PRO A 12 -27.78 4.08 14.54
CA PRO A 12 -27.23 2.80 14.95
C PRO A 12 -25.82 2.64 14.36
N ARG A 13 -24.83 2.37 15.22
CA ARG A 13 -23.47 2.01 14.81
C ARG A 13 -23.57 0.80 13.88
N LYS A 14 -23.19 0.94 12.61
CA LYS A 14 -23.03 -0.18 11.71
C LYS A 14 -22.11 -1.20 12.38
N LYS A 15 -22.65 -2.40 12.63
CA LYS A 15 -21.85 -3.53 13.13
C LYS A 15 -20.70 -3.73 12.15
N THR A 16 -19.48 -3.51 12.63
CA THR A 16 -18.26 -3.82 11.89
C THR A 16 -18.33 -5.31 11.48
N ALA A 17 -18.19 -5.58 10.19
CA ALA A 17 -18.13 -6.94 9.67
C ALA A 17 -17.07 -7.70 10.49
N LYS A 18 -17.44 -8.90 11.01
CA LYS A 18 -16.52 -9.79 11.72
C LYS A 18 -15.25 -9.91 10.88
N THR A 19 -14.12 -9.49 11.44
CA THR A 19 -12.80 -9.66 10.83
C THR A 19 -12.63 -11.16 10.57
N ARG A 20 -12.78 -11.58 9.32
CA ARG A 20 -12.49 -12.96 8.91
C ARG A 20 -11.01 -13.21 9.20
N ASN A 21 -10.69 -14.42 9.65
CA ASN A 21 -9.31 -14.81 9.87
C ASN A 21 -8.55 -14.77 8.53
N LEU A 22 -7.82 -13.66 8.28
CA LEU A 22 -7.09 -13.39 7.05
C LEU A 22 -5.66 -13.95 7.15
N ARG A 23 -5.47 -15.11 7.80
CA ARG A 23 -4.15 -15.75 7.92
C ARG A 23 -3.93 -16.75 6.79
N ARG A 24 -2.73 -16.69 6.17
CA ARG A 24 -2.22 -17.65 5.20
C ARG A 24 -0.75 -17.93 5.50
N ASP A 25 -0.37 -19.19 5.58
CA ASP A 25 1.02 -19.63 5.83
C ASP A 25 1.68 -18.89 7.01
N GLY A 26 0.93 -18.71 8.12
CA GLY A 26 1.38 -17.97 9.30
C GLY A 26 1.39 -16.45 9.17
N LYS A 27 1.17 -15.89 7.99
CA LYS A 27 1.15 -14.44 7.73
C LYS A 27 -0.25 -13.86 7.92
N GLN A 28 -0.33 -12.66 8.50
CA GLN A 28 -1.57 -11.90 8.64
C GLN A 28 -1.74 -10.97 7.44
N LEU A 29 -2.74 -11.23 6.60
CA LEU A 29 -3.08 -10.35 5.48
C LEU A 29 -3.99 -9.21 5.96
N LYS A 30 -3.91 -8.05 5.30
CA LYS A 30 -4.57 -6.81 5.74
C LYS A 30 -5.97 -6.61 5.16
N SER A 31 -6.27 -7.27 4.02
CA SER A 31 -7.55 -7.11 3.32
C SER A 31 -8.04 -8.42 2.69
N ASN A 32 -9.35 -8.46 2.37
CA ASN A 32 -9.95 -9.56 1.62
C ASN A 32 -9.41 -9.64 0.18
N LEU A 33 -9.00 -8.52 -0.42
CA LEU A 33 -8.44 -8.50 -1.77
C LEU A 33 -7.02 -9.06 -1.79
N GLU A 34 -6.20 -8.71 -0.80
CA GLU A 34 -4.88 -9.33 -0.60
C GLU A 34 -5.01 -10.83 -0.39
N THR A 35 -5.95 -11.27 0.48
CA THR A 35 -6.20 -12.70 0.69
C THR A 35 -6.56 -13.41 -0.60
N TYR A 36 -7.43 -12.81 -1.40
CA TYR A 36 -7.82 -13.39 -2.69
C TYR A 36 -6.63 -13.46 -3.65
N CYS A 37 -5.83 -12.40 -3.74
CA CYS A 37 -4.62 -12.37 -4.57
C CYS A 37 -3.60 -13.43 -4.12
N TYR A 38 -3.40 -13.56 -2.81
CA TYR A 38 -2.53 -14.58 -2.23
C TYR A 38 -2.97 -16.00 -2.63
N ASP A 39 -4.27 -16.30 -2.44
CA ASP A 39 -4.84 -17.61 -2.75
C ASP A 39 -4.71 -17.92 -4.26
N GLN A 40 -4.93 -16.94 -5.14
CA GLN A 40 -4.77 -17.11 -6.60
C GLN A 40 -3.30 -17.33 -6.99
N LEU A 41 -2.34 -16.57 -6.44
CA LEU A 41 -0.92 -16.80 -6.72
C LEU A 41 -0.49 -18.21 -6.30
N LYS A 42 -0.97 -18.73 -5.18
CA LYS A 42 -0.71 -20.10 -4.72
C LYS A 42 -1.38 -21.16 -5.61
N GLU A 43 -2.63 -20.94 -6.01
CA GLU A 43 -3.38 -21.87 -6.87
C GLU A 43 -2.70 -22.08 -8.23
N PHE A 44 -2.08 -21.02 -8.78
CA PHE A 44 -1.35 -21.08 -10.06
C PHE A 44 0.14 -21.40 -9.91
N ASP A 45 0.59 -21.80 -8.72
CA ASP A 45 1.99 -22.16 -8.41
C ASP A 45 3.00 -21.06 -8.83
N ILE A 46 2.62 -19.79 -8.64
CA ILE A 46 3.45 -18.62 -8.90
C ILE A 46 4.27 -18.31 -7.66
N ASP A 47 5.59 -18.13 -7.80
CA ASP A 47 6.48 -17.80 -6.70
C ASP A 47 6.36 -16.31 -6.33
N PHE A 48 6.25 -16.02 -5.04
CA PHE A 48 6.16 -14.65 -4.53
C PHE A 48 6.51 -14.53 -3.05
N VAL A 49 6.83 -13.31 -2.64
CA VAL A 49 6.97 -12.92 -1.24
C VAL A 49 5.90 -11.89 -0.90
N TYR A 50 5.13 -12.15 0.15
CA TYR A 50 4.11 -11.20 0.67
C TYR A 50 4.74 -10.27 1.70
N GLU A 51 4.66 -8.95 1.48
CA GLU A 51 5.23 -7.88 2.33
C GLU A 51 6.66 -8.18 2.84
N GLY A 52 7.43 -8.94 2.07
CA GLY A 52 8.76 -9.40 2.49
C GLY A 52 9.88 -8.42 2.19
N GLU A 53 9.63 -7.41 1.37
CA GLU A 53 10.64 -6.46 0.94
C GLU A 53 10.18 -5.01 1.11
N THR A 54 11.08 -4.21 1.64
CA THR A 54 10.85 -2.77 1.83
C THR A 54 11.92 -1.99 1.07
N PHE A 55 11.49 -1.23 0.08
CA PHE A 55 12.34 -0.35 -0.72
C PHE A 55 12.49 1.01 -0.05
N ILE A 56 13.72 1.50 0.05
CA ILE A 56 14.02 2.86 0.50
C ILE A 56 14.00 3.73 -0.77
N ILE A 57 12.84 4.37 -1.02
CA ILE A 57 12.61 5.16 -2.25
C ILE A 57 13.15 6.59 -2.15
N GLN A 58 13.53 7.02 -0.96
CA GLN A 58 14.28 8.24 -0.69
C GLN A 58 15.03 8.05 0.62
N ASP A 59 16.33 8.30 0.60
CA ASP A 59 17.14 8.28 1.80
C ASP A 59 16.77 9.40 2.78
N GLY A 60 17.02 9.16 4.06
CA GLY A 60 16.93 10.19 5.07
C GLY A 60 18.06 11.21 4.91
N PHE A 61 17.77 12.46 5.24
CA PHE A 61 18.76 13.54 5.13
C PHE A 61 18.55 14.61 6.21
N ARG A 62 19.46 15.57 6.28
CA ARG A 62 19.29 16.80 7.06
C ARG A 62 19.15 17.96 6.10
N TYR A 63 18.06 18.72 6.26
CA TYR A 63 17.90 19.94 5.47
C TYR A 63 18.91 21.01 5.96
N PRO A 64 19.77 21.53 5.09
CA PRO A 64 20.85 22.44 5.52
C PRO A 64 20.38 23.88 5.78
N GLY A 65 19.18 24.24 5.29
CA GLY A 65 18.64 25.59 5.44
C GLY A 65 17.85 25.78 6.72
N ILE A 66 17.36 26.99 6.91
CA ILE A 66 16.49 27.36 8.04
C ILE A 66 15.11 26.71 7.83
N TYR A 67 14.64 25.97 8.83
CA TYR A 67 13.38 25.25 8.75
C TYR A 67 12.54 25.43 10.02
N TYR A 68 11.36 25.95 9.85
CA TYR A 68 10.34 26.04 10.89
C TYR A 68 9.12 25.20 10.53
N LYS A 69 8.54 24.54 11.51
CA LYS A 69 7.31 23.75 11.34
C LYS A 69 6.31 24.02 12.47
N SER A 70 5.03 23.95 12.14
CA SER A 70 3.97 23.92 13.13
C SER A 70 3.94 22.57 13.84
N THR A 71 3.66 22.58 15.14
CA THR A 71 3.38 21.38 15.93
C THR A 71 1.94 21.36 16.37
N LYS A 72 1.34 20.17 16.37
CA LYS A 72 -0.05 19.99 16.79
C LYS A 72 -0.27 20.53 18.20
N GLY A 73 -1.27 21.41 18.35
CA GLY A 73 -1.65 22.02 19.65
C GLY A 73 -0.78 23.17 20.11
N LYS A 74 0.05 23.76 19.23
CA LYS A 74 0.85 24.96 19.54
C LYS A 74 0.58 26.07 18.53
N ASP A 75 0.40 27.28 19.02
CA ASP A 75 0.08 28.47 18.21
C ASP A 75 1.33 29.16 17.63
N PHE A 76 2.49 28.51 17.67
CA PHE A 76 3.74 29.06 17.17
C PHE A 76 4.54 28.04 16.36
N MET A 77 5.40 28.56 15.49
CA MET A 77 6.32 27.77 14.70
C MET A 77 7.51 27.35 15.55
N MET A 78 7.91 26.06 15.46
CA MET A 78 9.12 25.54 16.08
C MET A 78 10.27 25.51 15.08
N ASN A 79 11.45 25.93 15.52
CA ASN A 79 12.67 25.74 14.75
C ASN A 79 13.03 24.27 14.70
N ALA A 80 13.04 23.70 13.49
CA ALA A 80 13.40 22.32 13.19
C ALA A 80 14.69 22.23 12.35
N THR A 81 15.43 23.33 12.24
CA THR A 81 16.72 23.40 11.52
C THR A 81 17.66 22.31 12.03
N GLY A 82 18.28 21.57 11.11
CA GLY A 82 19.19 20.48 11.44
C GLY A 82 18.53 19.18 11.92
N ASN A 83 17.21 19.14 12.11
CA ASN A 83 16.52 17.89 12.41
C ASN A 83 16.61 16.92 11.21
N ALA A 84 16.73 15.63 11.52
CA ALA A 84 16.73 14.59 10.50
C ALA A 84 15.35 14.52 9.81
N VAL A 85 15.36 14.52 8.49
CA VAL A 85 14.24 14.13 7.63
C VAL A 85 14.34 12.64 7.41
N LEU A 86 13.32 11.90 7.83
CA LEU A 86 13.33 10.45 7.75
C LEU A 86 13.20 9.97 6.29
N GLN A 87 13.76 8.80 6.03
CA GLN A 87 13.65 8.11 4.75
C GLN A 87 12.19 7.83 4.38
N VAL A 88 11.89 7.83 3.08
CA VAL A 88 10.61 7.38 2.56
C VAL A 88 10.75 5.92 2.12
N LYS A 89 9.90 5.07 2.68
CA LYS A 89 9.87 3.63 2.40
C LYS A 89 8.62 3.23 1.64
N TYR A 90 8.75 2.19 0.82
CA TYR A 90 7.64 1.54 0.14
C TYR A 90 7.75 0.02 0.29
N THR A 91 6.67 -0.61 0.73
CA THR A 91 6.55 -2.07 0.86
C THR A 91 5.36 -2.50 0.03
N PRO A 92 5.57 -3.09 -1.17
CA PRO A 92 4.48 -3.63 -1.97
C PRO A 92 3.88 -4.88 -1.33
N ASP A 93 2.64 -5.20 -1.68
CA ASP A 93 1.94 -6.36 -1.13
C ASP A 93 2.62 -7.68 -1.58
N PHE A 94 2.95 -7.83 -2.86
CA PHE A 94 3.57 -9.04 -3.41
C PHE A 94 4.71 -8.69 -4.35
N VAL A 95 5.83 -9.40 -4.21
CA VAL A 95 7.02 -9.26 -5.07
C VAL A 95 7.50 -10.65 -5.50
N SER A 96 7.83 -10.80 -6.76
CA SER A 96 8.58 -11.95 -7.28
C SER A 96 9.81 -11.45 -8.05
N HIS A 97 10.99 -11.75 -7.54
CA HIS A 97 12.24 -11.46 -8.26
C HIS A 97 12.52 -12.50 -9.35
N LYS A 98 12.09 -13.72 -9.13
CA LYS A 98 12.23 -14.80 -10.10
C LYS A 98 11.43 -14.52 -11.37
N ASP A 99 10.17 -14.16 -11.20
CA ASP A 99 9.21 -13.97 -12.29
C ASP A 99 9.03 -12.50 -12.65
N LYS A 100 9.82 -11.61 -12.01
CA LYS A 100 9.91 -10.16 -12.26
C LYS A 100 8.54 -9.47 -12.28
N PHE A 101 7.80 -9.57 -11.20
CA PHE A 101 6.56 -8.81 -11.03
C PHE A 101 6.41 -8.23 -9.63
N ILE A 102 5.62 -7.18 -9.54
CA ILE A 102 5.19 -6.54 -8.29
C ILE A 102 3.69 -6.29 -8.37
N ILE A 103 2.96 -6.71 -7.32
CA ILE A 103 1.52 -6.46 -7.20
C ILE A 103 1.27 -5.63 -5.95
N GLU A 104 0.50 -4.56 -6.11
CA GLU A 104 -0.04 -3.72 -5.04
C GLU A 104 -1.56 -3.75 -5.10
N THR A 105 -2.21 -4.44 -4.18
CA THR A 105 -3.67 -4.51 -4.16
C THR A 105 -4.26 -3.24 -3.57
N LYS A 106 -5.18 -2.59 -4.27
CA LYS A 106 -5.84 -1.36 -3.80
C LYS A 106 -7.34 -1.52 -3.76
N GLY A 107 -7.88 -1.85 -2.58
CA GLY A 107 -9.29 -1.64 -2.33
C GLY A 107 -9.66 -0.15 -2.39
N TYR A 108 -10.95 0.15 -2.43
CA TYR A 108 -11.44 1.53 -2.35
C TYR A 108 -11.16 2.08 -0.94
N VAL A 109 -10.15 2.96 -0.82
CA VAL A 109 -9.87 3.72 0.40
C VAL A 109 -9.87 5.21 0.07
N PRO A 110 -10.92 5.96 0.44
CA PRO A 110 -11.06 7.39 0.10
C PRO A 110 -9.95 8.29 0.63
N SER A 111 -9.16 7.83 1.61
CA SER A 111 -8.23 8.66 2.39
C SER A 111 -6.74 8.48 2.05
N GLN A 112 -6.39 7.70 1.04
CA GLN A 112 -4.96 7.48 0.70
C GLN A 112 -4.42 8.50 -0.30
N HIS A 113 -4.39 9.78 0.08
CA HIS A 113 -3.85 10.86 -0.76
C HIS A 113 -2.34 10.73 -1.04
N THR A 114 -1.60 10.02 -0.19
CA THR A 114 -0.13 9.87 -0.31
C THR A 114 0.28 8.75 -1.27
N PHE A 115 -0.58 7.77 -1.54
CA PHE A 115 -0.26 6.63 -2.40
C PHE A 115 0.18 7.04 -3.81
N PRO A 116 -0.51 7.94 -4.54
CA PRO A 116 -0.11 8.30 -5.90
C PRO A 116 1.29 8.90 -5.98
N ILE A 117 1.69 9.70 -4.98
CA ILE A 117 3.04 10.29 -4.93
C ILE A 117 4.07 9.21 -4.63
N ARG A 118 3.84 8.39 -3.60
CA ARG A 118 4.75 7.30 -3.22
C ARG A 118 4.91 6.29 -4.36
N TRP A 119 3.85 5.98 -5.08
CA TRP A 119 3.89 5.11 -6.24
C TRP A 119 4.77 5.69 -7.36
N LYS A 120 4.62 6.97 -7.69
CA LYS A 120 5.48 7.64 -8.69
C LYS A 120 6.96 7.62 -8.27
N MET A 121 7.25 7.86 -7.00
CA MET A 121 8.61 7.76 -6.46
C MET A 121 9.15 6.34 -6.55
N PHE A 122 8.30 5.35 -6.28
CA PHE A 122 8.66 3.94 -6.40
C PHE A 122 8.95 3.53 -7.85
N LEU A 123 8.14 3.97 -8.81
CA LEU A 123 8.43 3.74 -10.24
C LEU A 123 9.79 4.33 -10.65
N LYS A 124 10.09 5.54 -10.20
CA LYS A 124 11.41 6.16 -10.45
C LYS A 124 12.53 5.35 -9.81
N TYR A 125 12.34 4.89 -8.57
CA TYR A 125 13.30 4.03 -7.88
C TYR A 125 13.58 2.74 -8.68
N LEU A 126 12.55 2.08 -9.21
CA LEU A 126 12.73 0.85 -10.01
C LEU A 126 13.60 1.11 -11.24
N VAL A 127 13.33 2.20 -11.97
CA VAL A 127 14.15 2.61 -13.13
C VAL A 127 15.60 2.87 -12.72
N ASP A 128 15.82 3.64 -11.65
CA ASP A 128 17.16 4.01 -11.18
C ASP A 128 18.00 2.82 -10.69
N ASN A 129 17.32 1.72 -10.32
CA ASN A 129 17.96 0.50 -9.82
C ASN A 129 17.94 -0.66 -10.84
N GLY A 130 17.62 -0.40 -12.11
CA GLY A 130 17.62 -1.41 -13.16
C GLY A 130 16.57 -2.51 -12.99
N MET A 131 15.43 -2.16 -12.38
CA MET A 131 14.25 -3.03 -12.20
C MET A 131 13.09 -2.60 -13.11
N ASP A 132 13.38 -1.97 -14.22
CA ASP A 132 12.42 -1.47 -15.22
C ASP A 132 11.83 -2.59 -16.09
N ASP A 133 12.36 -3.80 -15.99
CA ASP A 133 11.84 -5.01 -16.62
C ASP A 133 10.79 -5.78 -15.78
N TYR A 134 10.42 -5.25 -14.60
CA TYR A 134 9.38 -5.84 -13.78
C TYR A 134 7.98 -5.48 -14.29
N MET A 135 7.08 -6.46 -14.31
CA MET A 135 5.65 -6.24 -14.55
C MET A 135 5.01 -5.68 -13.27
N LEU A 136 4.29 -4.58 -13.39
CA LEU A 136 3.67 -3.88 -12.26
C LEU A 136 2.15 -3.92 -12.37
N PHE A 137 1.47 -4.30 -11.27
CA PHE A 137 0.02 -4.43 -11.24
C PHE A 137 -0.58 -3.73 -10.01
N ILE A 138 -1.72 -3.04 -10.21
CA ILE A 138 -2.50 -2.40 -9.14
C ILE A 138 -3.96 -2.82 -9.24
N PRO A 139 -4.29 -4.10 -8.95
CA PRO A 139 -5.67 -4.57 -8.99
C PRO A 139 -6.52 -3.95 -7.87
N LYS A 140 -7.75 -3.53 -8.20
CA LYS A 140 -8.70 -2.90 -7.28
C LYS A 140 -9.88 -3.80 -6.90
N ASN A 141 -10.04 -4.91 -7.58
CA ASN A 141 -11.10 -5.89 -7.35
C ASN A 141 -10.66 -7.29 -7.80
N LYS A 142 -11.45 -8.31 -7.47
CA LYS A 142 -11.14 -9.70 -7.78
C LYS A 142 -10.95 -9.96 -9.28
N LYS A 143 -11.80 -9.39 -10.13
CA LYS A 143 -11.68 -9.56 -11.59
C LYS A 143 -10.32 -9.06 -12.09
N GLN A 144 -9.85 -7.92 -11.59
CA GLN A 144 -8.54 -7.39 -11.95
C GLN A 144 -7.39 -8.23 -11.37
N VAL A 145 -7.58 -8.89 -10.21
CA VAL A 145 -6.63 -9.89 -9.73
C VAL A 145 -6.55 -11.07 -10.70
N ASP A 146 -7.70 -11.60 -11.14
CA ASP A 146 -7.73 -12.71 -12.09
C ASP A 146 -7.03 -12.34 -13.41
N GLU A 147 -7.28 -11.14 -13.95
CA GLU A 147 -6.60 -10.60 -15.13
C GLU A 147 -5.08 -10.45 -14.91
N THR A 148 -4.66 -10.04 -13.71
CA THR A 148 -3.24 -9.96 -13.32
C THR A 148 -2.59 -11.34 -13.36
N ILE A 149 -3.19 -12.33 -12.71
CA ILE A 149 -2.67 -13.71 -12.67
C ILE A 149 -2.57 -14.30 -14.09
N GLN A 150 -3.62 -14.15 -14.91
CA GLN A 150 -3.61 -14.62 -16.29
C GLN A 150 -2.49 -13.95 -17.13
N THR A 151 -2.26 -12.66 -16.90
CA THR A 151 -1.18 -11.94 -17.59
C THR A 151 0.19 -12.46 -17.18
N ILE A 152 0.44 -12.63 -15.87
CA ILE A 152 1.70 -13.23 -15.38
C ILE A 152 1.90 -14.60 -15.98
N CYS A 153 0.90 -15.50 -15.91
CA CYS A 153 0.99 -16.85 -16.48
C CYS A 153 1.29 -16.85 -17.99
N ARG A 154 0.73 -15.90 -18.74
CA ARG A 154 0.98 -15.77 -20.18
C ARG A 154 2.41 -15.33 -20.47
N GLU A 155 2.93 -14.34 -19.73
CA GLU A 155 4.29 -13.87 -19.93
C GLU A 155 5.34 -14.92 -19.52
N LEU A 156 5.11 -15.65 -18.43
CA LEU A 156 5.98 -16.76 -18.01
C LEU A 156 6.04 -17.91 -19.05
N LYS A 157 4.95 -18.15 -19.81
CA LYS A 157 4.95 -19.13 -20.90
C LYS A 157 5.76 -18.68 -22.13
N LYS A 158 5.89 -17.38 -22.36
CA LYS A 158 6.69 -16.85 -23.47
C LYS A 158 8.20 -16.89 -23.19
N SER A 159 8.56 -16.92 -21.91
CA SER A 159 9.96 -16.92 -21.47
C SER A 159 10.58 -18.31 -21.36
N LYS A 160 9.79 -19.36 -21.63
CA LYS A 160 10.23 -20.78 -21.73
C LYS A 160 10.33 -21.22 -23.19
#